data_b6c3683c10b9a1158970fddea3658e34
#
_entry.id   b6c3683c10b9a1158970fddea3658e34
#
_cell.length_a   1.000
_cell.length_b   1.000
_cell.length_c   1.000
_cell.angle_alpha   90.00
_cell.angle_beta   90.00
_cell.angle_gamma   90.00
#
_symmetry.space_group_name_H-M   'P 1'
#
loop_
_entity.id
_entity.type
_entity.pdbx_description
1 polymer ?
#
loop_
_entity_poly.entity_id
_entity_poly.type
_entity_poly.pdbx_seq_one_letter_code
_entity_poly.pdbx_strand_id
1 'polypeptide(L)'
;LNLQSTTYQTRGVFPTSFVEEKGKLIADYGQRSIGRITSADASLWWPVLCWLYVKKSGDQSFGTSQQVQRGVQLLLDLVLHPTFEGNPVLFVPDCSFMIDRPMDVWGAPLEVEVLLHACLKSCIQLMELSRKHQKSRLLDQRLVLTRQWVHDLRQFLLKHYWVTSKTMQVLRRRPTEQYGEDQHQNEFNVQPQVVPSWLQDWLENRGGYLIGNIRTGRPDFRFYSLGNSLACMFGV
;
A
#
# COMPACT_ATOMS: atom_id res chain seq x y z
N LEU A 1 -18.17 -10.19 -13.49
CA LEU A 1 -16.85 -10.22 -14.10
C LEU A 1 -15.98 -11.25 -13.38
N ASN A 2 -15.87 -12.45 -13.94
CA ASN A 2 -14.90 -13.46 -13.49
C ASN A 2 -13.51 -13.09 -14.02
N LEU A 3 -13.01 -11.94 -13.62
CA LEU A 3 -11.73 -11.41 -14.08
C LEU A 3 -10.55 -11.88 -13.22
N GLN A 4 -10.85 -12.57 -12.13
CA GLN A 4 -9.83 -13.17 -11.29
C GLN A 4 -9.55 -14.57 -11.78
N SER A 5 -8.28 -14.86 -12.03
CA SER A 5 -7.85 -16.21 -12.33
C SER A 5 -8.27 -17.18 -11.22
N THR A 6 -8.73 -18.35 -11.61
CA THR A 6 -9.00 -19.44 -10.67
C THR A 6 -7.72 -20.12 -10.20
N THR A 7 -6.57 -19.80 -10.81
CA THR A 7 -5.27 -20.30 -10.37
C THR A 7 -4.88 -19.65 -9.05
N TYR A 8 -4.27 -20.40 -8.16
CA TYR A 8 -3.89 -19.97 -6.81
C TYR A 8 -2.99 -18.72 -6.82
N GLN A 9 -2.13 -18.56 -7.83
CA GLN A 9 -1.15 -17.48 -7.93
C GLN A 9 -1.75 -16.11 -8.24
N THR A 10 -2.94 -16.05 -8.85
CA THR A 10 -3.56 -14.77 -9.25
C THR A 10 -4.88 -14.51 -8.53
N ARG A 11 -5.21 -15.34 -7.52
CA ARG A 11 -6.42 -15.16 -6.73
C ARG A 11 -6.36 -13.87 -5.90
N GLY A 12 -7.29 -12.97 -6.14
CA GLY A 12 -7.34 -11.66 -5.49
C GLY A 12 -6.54 -10.56 -6.21
N VAL A 13 -5.74 -10.92 -7.22
CA VAL A 13 -4.99 -9.97 -8.05
C VAL A 13 -5.87 -9.51 -9.21
N PHE A 14 -5.87 -8.21 -9.48
CA PHE A 14 -6.51 -7.65 -10.67
C PHE A 14 -5.55 -7.68 -11.86
N PRO A 15 -6.07 -7.93 -13.07
CA PRO A 15 -5.25 -7.91 -14.25
C PRO A 15 -4.79 -6.48 -14.59
N THR A 16 -3.64 -6.35 -15.20
CA THR A 16 -3.09 -5.08 -15.67
C THR A 16 -3.91 -4.50 -16.82
N SER A 17 -4.40 -5.36 -17.70
CA SER A 17 -5.20 -4.99 -18.87
C SER A 17 -6.15 -6.12 -19.28
N PHE A 18 -7.01 -5.82 -20.23
CA PHE A 18 -7.95 -6.77 -20.82
C PHE A 18 -7.80 -6.74 -22.33
N VAL A 19 -7.87 -7.92 -22.93
CA VAL A 19 -7.88 -8.08 -24.38
C VAL A 19 -9.19 -8.72 -24.80
N GLU A 20 -9.81 -8.20 -25.84
CA GLU A 20 -10.97 -8.83 -26.47
C GLU A 20 -10.51 -9.81 -27.55
N GLU A 21 -10.82 -11.08 -27.36
CA GLU A 21 -10.59 -12.13 -28.34
C GLU A 21 -11.90 -12.87 -28.62
N LYS A 22 -12.33 -12.83 -29.86
CA LYS A 22 -13.56 -13.51 -30.31
C LYS A 22 -14.81 -13.16 -29.47
N GLY A 23 -14.95 -11.88 -29.13
CA GLY A 23 -16.08 -11.38 -28.30
C GLY A 23 -15.98 -11.72 -26.82
N LYS A 24 -14.83 -12.21 -26.33
CA LYS A 24 -14.59 -12.50 -24.92
C LYS A 24 -13.47 -11.60 -24.37
N LEU A 25 -13.72 -11.03 -23.19
CA LEU A 25 -12.66 -10.33 -22.46
C LEU A 25 -11.76 -11.33 -21.76
N ILE A 26 -10.48 -11.28 -22.08
CA ILE A 26 -9.42 -12.09 -21.47
C ILE A 26 -8.58 -11.18 -20.59
N ALA A 27 -8.38 -11.59 -19.36
CA ALA A 27 -7.54 -10.87 -18.40
C ALA A 27 -6.06 -11.06 -18.75
N ASP A 28 -5.30 -9.98 -18.72
CA ASP A 28 -3.86 -9.98 -18.91
C ASP A 28 -3.15 -9.59 -17.60
N TYR A 29 -2.37 -10.53 -17.09
CA TYR A 29 -1.58 -10.35 -15.87
C TYR A 29 -0.10 -10.03 -16.18
N GLY A 30 0.14 -9.27 -17.23
CA GLY A 30 1.47 -8.82 -17.64
C GLY A 30 2.10 -9.65 -18.75
N GLN A 31 1.44 -10.69 -19.26
CA GLN A 31 2.00 -11.54 -20.34
C GLN A 31 2.17 -10.78 -21.66
N ARG A 32 1.31 -9.79 -21.90
CA ARG A 32 1.29 -8.95 -23.12
C ARG A 32 1.75 -7.54 -22.86
N SER A 33 2.02 -7.17 -21.60
CA SER A 33 2.57 -5.86 -21.27
C SER A 33 4.00 -5.71 -21.77
N ILE A 34 4.44 -4.49 -22.04
CA ILE A 34 5.79 -4.19 -22.52
C ILE A 34 6.86 -4.75 -21.59
N GLY A 35 6.65 -4.63 -20.28
CA GLY A 35 7.57 -5.11 -19.25
C GLY A 35 7.33 -6.53 -18.79
N ARG A 36 6.28 -7.19 -19.27
CA ARG A 36 5.81 -8.50 -18.78
C ARG A 36 5.62 -8.57 -17.27
N ILE A 37 5.22 -7.45 -16.67
CA ILE A 37 5.04 -7.27 -15.23
C ILE A 37 3.60 -6.84 -14.98
N THR A 38 2.99 -7.38 -13.91
CA THR A 38 1.70 -6.91 -13.41
C THR A 38 1.90 -5.67 -12.55
N SER A 39 1.13 -4.62 -12.80
CA SER A 39 1.11 -3.43 -11.94
C SER A 39 0.61 -3.78 -10.54
N ALA A 40 1.32 -3.35 -9.50
CA ALA A 40 0.96 -3.62 -8.11
C ALA A 40 -0.27 -2.84 -7.64
N ASP A 41 -0.55 -1.70 -8.27
CA ASP A 41 -1.59 -0.77 -7.85
C ASP A 41 -2.99 -1.09 -8.37
N ALA A 42 -3.13 -1.85 -9.47
CA ALA A 42 -4.42 -2.15 -10.09
C ALA A 42 -5.43 -2.76 -9.10
N SER A 43 -4.98 -3.71 -8.29
CA SER A 43 -5.80 -4.34 -7.24
C SER A 43 -6.21 -3.36 -6.15
N LEU A 44 -5.34 -2.40 -5.83
CA LEU A 44 -5.58 -1.44 -4.75
C LEU A 44 -6.52 -0.31 -5.18
N TRP A 45 -6.44 0.12 -6.44
CA TRP A 45 -7.35 1.12 -6.99
C TRP A 45 -8.78 0.63 -7.12
N TRP A 46 -8.98 -0.64 -7.39
CA TRP A 46 -10.30 -1.19 -7.66
C TRP A 46 -11.35 -0.90 -6.55
N PRO A 47 -11.13 -1.21 -5.25
CA PRO A 47 -12.13 -0.91 -4.23
C PRO A 47 -12.29 0.59 -4.00
N VAL A 48 -11.24 1.39 -4.20
CA VAL A 48 -11.31 2.85 -4.13
C VAL A 48 -12.28 3.38 -5.19
N LEU A 49 -12.15 2.91 -6.43
CA LEU A 49 -13.03 3.29 -7.53
C LEU A 49 -14.47 2.79 -7.32
N CYS A 50 -14.65 1.55 -6.85
CA CYS A 50 -15.98 1.02 -6.50
C CYS A 50 -16.67 1.88 -5.44
N TRP A 51 -15.95 2.23 -4.38
CA TRP A 51 -16.51 3.08 -3.33
C TRP A 51 -16.82 4.50 -3.82
N LEU A 52 -15.92 5.10 -4.60
CA LEU A 52 -16.15 6.41 -5.20
C LEU A 52 -17.38 6.42 -6.12
N TYR A 53 -17.56 5.35 -6.90
CA TYR A 53 -18.76 5.19 -7.73
C TYR A 53 -20.02 5.18 -6.87
N VAL A 54 -20.08 4.31 -5.87
CA VAL A 54 -21.23 4.24 -4.94
C VAL A 54 -21.51 5.59 -4.28
N LYS A 55 -20.45 6.25 -3.80
CA LYS A 55 -20.55 7.56 -3.12
C LYS A 55 -21.07 8.66 -4.06
N LYS A 56 -20.71 8.63 -5.33
CA LYS A 56 -21.09 9.67 -6.30
C LYS A 56 -22.43 9.40 -6.98
N SER A 57 -22.72 8.16 -7.32
CA SER A 57 -23.98 7.77 -7.99
C SER A 57 -25.14 7.54 -7.02
N GLY A 58 -24.84 7.23 -5.73
CA GLY A 58 -25.84 6.75 -4.78
C GLY A 58 -26.25 5.29 -4.99
N ASP A 59 -25.67 4.59 -5.97
CA ASP A 59 -26.01 3.20 -6.29
C ASP A 59 -25.43 2.22 -5.26
N GLN A 60 -26.17 2.04 -4.17
CA GLN A 60 -25.80 1.07 -3.13
C GLN A 60 -25.94 -0.38 -3.61
N SER A 61 -26.79 -0.64 -4.61
CA SER A 61 -27.01 -1.99 -5.13
C SER A 61 -25.75 -2.53 -5.82
N PHE A 62 -25.00 -1.68 -6.51
CA PHE A 62 -23.70 -2.02 -7.06
C PHE A 62 -22.72 -2.42 -5.95
N GLY A 63 -22.61 -1.59 -4.90
CA GLY A 63 -21.67 -1.83 -3.79
C GLY A 63 -21.97 -3.12 -2.99
N THR A 64 -23.26 -3.48 -2.88
CA THR A 64 -23.71 -4.70 -2.17
C THR A 64 -23.80 -5.92 -3.09
N SER A 65 -23.54 -5.76 -4.38
CA SER A 65 -23.61 -6.89 -5.34
C SER A 65 -22.64 -8.01 -4.96
N GLN A 66 -23.04 -9.25 -5.26
CA GLN A 66 -22.23 -10.42 -4.97
C GLN A 66 -20.83 -10.34 -5.59
N GLN A 67 -20.71 -9.79 -6.79
CA GLN A 67 -19.45 -9.64 -7.51
C GLN A 67 -18.50 -8.69 -6.78
N VAL A 68 -18.98 -7.51 -6.36
CA VAL A 68 -18.18 -6.53 -5.63
C VAL A 68 -17.77 -7.09 -4.27
N GLN A 69 -18.70 -7.66 -3.52
CA GLN A 69 -18.39 -8.23 -2.19
C GLN A 69 -17.43 -9.42 -2.29
N ARG A 70 -17.57 -10.26 -3.33
CA ARG A 70 -16.62 -11.35 -3.57
C ARG A 70 -15.23 -10.82 -3.92
N GLY A 71 -15.15 -9.78 -4.76
CA GLY A 71 -13.86 -9.13 -5.09
C GLY A 71 -13.18 -8.55 -3.86
N VAL A 72 -13.92 -7.84 -3.01
CA VAL A 72 -13.42 -7.32 -1.72
C VAL A 72 -12.87 -8.45 -0.84
N GLN A 73 -13.61 -9.57 -0.72
CA GLN A 73 -13.15 -10.72 0.08
C GLN A 73 -11.84 -11.28 -0.45
N LEU A 74 -11.74 -11.51 -1.75
CA LEU A 74 -10.54 -12.08 -2.36
C LEU A 74 -9.33 -11.18 -2.23
N LEU A 75 -9.53 -9.87 -2.36
CA LEU A 75 -8.46 -8.90 -2.15
C LEU A 75 -8.01 -8.86 -0.69
N LEU A 76 -8.94 -8.86 0.26
CA LEU A 76 -8.59 -8.89 1.68
C LEU A 76 -7.90 -10.21 2.07
N ASP A 77 -8.31 -11.35 1.51
CA ASP A 77 -7.61 -12.63 1.71
C ASP A 77 -6.16 -12.58 1.21
N LEU A 78 -5.88 -11.77 0.18
CA LEU A 78 -4.53 -11.56 -0.35
C LEU A 78 -3.71 -10.63 0.54
N VAL A 79 -4.24 -9.43 0.87
CA VAL A 79 -3.45 -8.38 1.52
C VAL A 79 -3.38 -8.48 3.04
N LEU A 80 -4.33 -9.16 3.68
CA LEU A 80 -4.35 -9.42 5.13
C LEU A 80 -3.83 -10.81 5.50
N HIS A 81 -2.92 -11.35 4.70
CA HIS A 81 -2.39 -12.69 4.94
C HIS A 81 -1.50 -12.73 6.19
N PRO A 82 -1.58 -13.77 7.05
CA PRO A 82 -0.81 -13.86 8.30
C PRO A 82 0.70 -13.82 8.14
N THR A 83 1.25 -14.14 6.95
CA THR A 83 2.69 -14.03 6.68
C THR A 83 3.24 -12.62 6.75
N PHE A 84 2.38 -11.62 6.76
CA PHE A 84 2.75 -10.21 6.97
C PHE A 84 2.70 -9.79 8.46
N GLU A 85 2.65 -10.76 9.38
CA GLU A 85 2.65 -10.48 10.81
C GLU A 85 3.85 -9.60 11.21
N GLY A 86 3.54 -8.52 11.92
CA GLY A 86 4.51 -7.56 12.44
C GLY A 86 4.77 -6.33 11.56
N ASN A 87 4.50 -6.38 10.26
CA ASN A 87 4.62 -5.22 9.38
C ASN A 87 3.36 -5.07 8.51
N PRO A 88 2.58 -4.02 8.71
CA PRO A 88 1.31 -3.82 7.99
C PRO A 88 1.51 -3.31 6.56
N VAL A 89 2.69 -3.41 5.99
CA VAL A 89 3.09 -2.89 4.67
C VAL A 89 3.08 -3.97 3.60
N LEU A 90 2.85 -3.54 2.35
CA LEU A 90 2.98 -4.37 1.16
C LEU A 90 4.40 -4.26 0.61
N PHE A 91 5.14 -5.36 0.69
CA PHE A 91 6.46 -5.42 0.10
C PHE A 91 6.35 -5.72 -1.39
N VAL A 92 6.91 -4.84 -2.23
CA VAL A 92 6.96 -5.00 -3.69
C VAL A 92 8.30 -5.62 -4.07
N PRO A 93 8.34 -6.91 -4.43
CA PRO A 93 9.54 -7.56 -4.94
C PRO A 93 9.69 -7.32 -6.45
N ASP A 94 10.81 -7.72 -6.99
CA ASP A 94 11.06 -7.92 -8.42
C ASP A 94 10.80 -6.70 -9.31
N CYS A 95 11.05 -5.50 -8.77
CA CYS A 95 10.90 -4.25 -9.52
C CYS A 95 9.48 -3.97 -10.05
N SER A 96 8.46 -4.66 -9.53
CA SER A 96 7.06 -4.39 -9.83
C SER A 96 6.61 -3.14 -9.09
N PHE A 97 6.05 -2.16 -9.82
CA PHE A 97 5.57 -0.93 -9.22
C PHE A 97 4.19 -0.56 -9.78
N MET A 98 3.89 0.72 -9.92
CA MET A 98 2.58 1.21 -10.38
C MET A 98 2.49 1.33 -11.92
N ILE A 99 3.38 0.68 -12.65
CA ILE A 99 3.37 0.64 -14.11
C ILE A 99 3.70 -0.78 -14.61
N ASP A 100 3.44 -1.02 -15.88
CA ASP A 100 3.67 -2.29 -16.56
C ASP A 100 5.11 -2.50 -17.03
N ARG A 101 6.07 -1.75 -16.47
CA ARG A 101 7.49 -1.80 -16.83
C ARG A 101 8.35 -2.07 -15.61
N PRO A 102 9.48 -2.77 -15.77
CA PRO A 102 10.45 -2.93 -14.70
C PRO A 102 10.96 -1.57 -14.22
N MET A 103 10.91 -1.33 -12.93
CA MET A 103 11.50 -0.17 -12.29
C MET A 103 12.41 -0.63 -11.17
N ASP A 104 13.52 0.05 -10.96
CA ASP A 104 14.40 -0.19 -9.80
C ASP A 104 13.76 0.36 -8.50
N VAL A 105 12.55 -0.08 -8.24
CA VAL A 105 11.78 0.24 -7.02
C VAL A 105 11.32 -1.08 -6.41
N TRP A 106 11.91 -1.43 -5.30
CA TRP A 106 11.55 -2.61 -4.50
C TRP A 106 11.51 -2.23 -3.02
N GLY A 107 10.81 -3.00 -2.21
CA GLY A 107 10.60 -2.69 -0.80
C GLY A 107 9.16 -2.26 -0.55
N ALA A 108 8.95 -1.27 0.30
CA ALA A 108 7.64 -0.71 0.61
C ALA A 108 7.56 0.76 0.12
N PRO A 109 7.26 0.98 -1.19
CA PRO A 109 7.17 2.34 -1.74
C PRO A 109 5.97 3.10 -1.18
N LEU A 110 6.15 4.37 -0.86
CA LEU A 110 5.14 5.22 -0.25
C LEU A 110 3.81 5.22 -1.01
N GLU A 111 3.86 5.30 -2.33
CA GLU A 111 2.67 5.32 -3.18
C GLU A 111 1.80 4.07 -2.98
N VAL A 112 2.44 2.90 -2.94
CA VAL A 112 1.76 1.62 -2.76
C VAL A 112 1.15 1.53 -1.36
N GLU A 113 1.89 1.96 -0.35
CA GLU A 113 1.44 1.89 1.05
C GLU A 113 0.27 2.84 1.33
N VAL A 114 0.34 4.05 0.81
CA VAL A 114 -0.76 5.02 0.92
C VAL A 114 -1.99 4.54 0.16
N LEU A 115 -1.78 3.96 -1.01
CA LEU A 115 -2.88 3.39 -1.79
C LEU A 115 -3.48 2.15 -1.11
N LEU A 116 -2.66 1.31 -0.46
CA LEU A 116 -3.14 0.22 0.38
C LEU A 116 -4.04 0.74 1.52
N HIS A 117 -3.62 1.82 2.19
CA HIS A 117 -4.44 2.45 3.23
C HIS A 117 -5.81 2.90 2.67
N ALA A 118 -5.84 3.58 1.52
CA ALA A 118 -7.07 4.00 0.85
C ALA A 118 -7.94 2.81 0.42
N CYS A 119 -7.31 1.77 -0.12
CA CYS A 119 -7.93 0.50 -0.50
C CYS A 119 -8.66 -0.14 0.68
N LEU A 120 -7.97 -0.34 1.80
CA LEU A 120 -8.54 -0.95 3.00
C LEU A 120 -9.69 -0.11 3.57
N LYS A 121 -9.57 1.22 3.62
CA LYS A 121 -10.67 2.12 4.00
C LYS A 121 -11.88 1.96 3.09
N SER A 122 -11.67 1.84 1.79
CA SER A 122 -12.75 1.63 0.81
C SER A 122 -13.40 0.26 0.96
N CYS A 123 -12.61 -0.79 1.22
CA CYS A 123 -13.13 -2.12 1.54
C CYS A 123 -14.03 -2.09 2.79
N ILE A 124 -13.63 -1.37 3.83
CA ILE A 124 -14.45 -1.20 5.04
C ILE A 124 -15.82 -0.58 4.67
N GLN A 125 -15.83 0.48 3.87
CA GLN A 125 -17.08 1.15 3.46
C GLN A 125 -18.00 0.23 2.66
N LEU A 126 -17.43 -0.54 1.72
CA LEU A 126 -18.20 -1.52 0.92
C LEU A 126 -18.74 -2.67 1.78
N MET A 127 -17.96 -3.16 2.74
CA MET A 127 -18.41 -4.19 3.69
C MET A 127 -19.49 -3.66 4.64
N GLU A 128 -19.39 -2.42 5.08
CA GLU A 128 -20.40 -1.75 5.92
C GLU A 128 -21.75 -1.62 5.20
N LEU A 129 -21.75 -1.33 3.90
CA LEU A 129 -22.97 -1.35 3.10
C LEU A 129 -23.61 -2.74 3.11
N SER A 130 -22.83 -3.78 2.85
CA SER A 130 -23.31 -5.16 2.85
C SER A 130 -23.85 -5.58 4.22
N ARG A 131 -23.18 -5.16 5.30
CA ARG A 131 -23.57 -5.45 6.68
C ARG A 131 -24.97 -4.94 7.05
N LYS A 132 -25.40 -3.82 6.46
CA LYS A 132 -26.75 -3.26 6.67
C LYS A 132 -27.84 -4.21 6.18
N HIS A 133 -27.54 -5.00 5.15
CA HIS A 133 -28.50 -5.90 4.51
C HIS A 133 -28.34 -7.35 4.97
N GLN A 134 -27.14 -7.76 5.33
CA GLN A 134 -26.84 -9.13 5.71
C GLN A 134 -25.91 -9.18 6.91
N LYS A 135 -26.41 -9.61 8.07
CA LYS A 135 -25.62 -9.87 9.25
C LYS A 135 -24.86 -11.17 9.10
N SER A 136 -23.52 -11.13 9.23
CA SER A 136 -22.65 -12.29 9.16
C SER A 136 -21.50 -12.15 10.14
N ARG A 137 -21.31 -13.17 10.99
CA ARG A 137 -20.18 -13.19 11.94
C ARG A 137 -18.82 -13.07 11.24
N LEU A 138 -18.69 -13.73 10.07
CA LEU A 138 -17.46 -13.65 9.29
C LEU A 138 -17.21 -12.25 8.77
N LEU A 139 -18.24 -11.53 8.32
CA LEU A 139 -18.15 -10.15 7.87
C LEU A 139 -17.73 -9.22 9.01
N ASP A 140 -18.30 -9.40 10.21
CA ASP A 140 -17.94 -8.62 11.39
C ASP A 140 -16.47 -8.86 11.79
N GLN A 141 -15.99 -10.09 11.79
CA GLN A 141 -14.59 -10.42 12.07
C GLN A 141 -13.65 -9.75 11.05
N ARG A 142 -13.98 -9.81 9.75
CA ARG A 142 -13.19 -9.16 8.70
C ARG A 142 -13.16 -7.63 8.85
N LEU A 143 -14.29 -7.03 9.22
CA LEU A 143 -14.35 -5.59 9.49
C LEU A 143 -13.42 -5.19 10.65
N VAL A 144 -13.42 -5.95 11.72
CA VAL A 144 -12.55 -5.69 12.87
C VAL A 144 -11.08 -5.79 12.47
N LEU A 145 -10.71 -6.88 11.79
CA LEU A 145 -9.33 -7.10 11.33
C LEU A 145 -8.89 -6.00 10.35
N THR A 146 -9.73 -5.65 9.37
CA THR A 146 -9.38 -4.62 8.39
C THR A 146 -9.21 -3.25 9.04
N ARG A 147 -10.05 -2.89 10.02
CA ARG A 147 -9.90 -1.63 10.77
C ARG A 147 -8.61 -1.59 11.57
N GLN A 148 -8.27 -2.70 12.22
CA GLN A 148 -7.00 -2.79 12.95
C GLN A 148 -5.83 -2.58 11.98
N TRP A 149 -5.85 -3.24 10.82
CA TRP A 149 -4.81 -3.10 9.83
C TRP A 149 -4.66 -1.67 9.29
N VAL A 150 -5.77 -0.98 9.02
CA VAL A 150 -5.76 0.44 8.63
C VAL A 150 -5.10 1.31 9.71
N HIS A 151 -5.43 1.05 10.97
CA HIS A 151 -4.82 1.76 12.10
C HIS A 151 -3.31 1.51 12.16
N ASP A 152 -2.90 0.26 12.13
CA ASP A 152 -1.50 -0.15 12.26
C ASP A 152 -0.66 0.37 11.08
N LEU A 153 -1.19 0.27 9.85
CA LEU A 153 -0.54 0.82 8.66
C LEU A 153 -0.35 2.33 8.77
N ARG A 154 -1.37 3.05 9.22
CA ARG A 154 -1.24 4.50 9.43
C ARG A 154 -0.18 4.84 10.47
N GLN A 155 -0.17 4.13 11.60
CA GLN A 155 0.85 4.33 12.65
C GLN A 155 2.25 4.01 12.11
N PHE A 156 2.39 2.93 11.34
CA PHE A 156 3.64 2.56 10.70
C PHE A 156 4.14 3.65 9.74
N LEU A 157 3.26 4.18 8.89
CA LEU A 157 3.61 5.25 7.95
C LEU A 157 4.08 6.51 8.70
N LEU A 158 3.34 6.94 9.71
CA LEU A 158 3.70 8.12 10.48
C LEU A 158 5.00 7.93 11.28
N LYS A 159 5.27 6.71 11.77
CA LYS A 159 6.47 6.40 12.54
C LYS A 159 7.71 6.26 11.68
N HIS A 160 7.60 5.58 10.53
CA HIS A 160 8.77 5.16 9.75
C HIS A 160 9.02 5.97 8.48
N TYR A 161 7.99 6.61 7.93
CA TYR A 161 8.13 7.43 6.71
C TYR A 161 8.21 8.92 7.01
N TRP A 162 7.63 9.39 8.11
CA TRP A 162 7.62 10.81 8.42
C TRP A 162 8.98 11.29 8.89
N VAL A 163 9.60 12.16 8.11
CA VAL A 163 10.91 12.72 8.38
C VAL A 163 10.81 14.22 8.66
N THR A 164 11.39 14.64 9.78
CA THR A 164 11.50 16.03 10.23
C THR A 164 12.94 16.34 10.60
N SER A 165 13.24 17.61 10.88
CA SER A 165 14.55 18.01 11.42
C SER A 165 14.91 17.27 12.72
N LYS A 166 13.93 16.94 13.56
CA LYS A 166 14.15 16.12 14.77
C LYS A 166 14.57 14.70 14.43
N THR A 167 13.89 14.07 13.46
CA THR A 167 14.24 12.75 12.94
C THR A 167 15.69 12.74 12.44
N MET A 168 16.09 13.79 11.73
CA MET A 168 17.46 13.95 11.22
C MET A 168 18.51 14.00 12.33
N GLN A 169 18.20 14.67 13.43
CA GLN A 169 19.10 14.73 14.58
C GLN A 169 19.31 13.32 15.20
N VAL A 170 18.26 12.51 15.28
CA VAL A 170 18.33 11.13 15.76
C VAL A 170 19.14 10.26 14.80
N LEU A 171 18.87 10.34 13.50
CA LEU A 171 19.53 9.55 12.47
C LEU A 171 21.04 9.84 12.36
N ARG A 172 21.46 11.07 12.70
CA ARG A 172 22.86 11.52 12.64
C ARG A 172 23.59 11.42 13.96
N ARG A 173 22.97 10.92 15.02
CA ARG A 173 23.68 10.67 16.29
C ARG A 173 24.84 9.72 16.05
N ARG A 174 26.02 10.18 16.38
CA ARG A 174 27.20 9.32 16.40
C ARG A 174 27.08 8.37 17.59
N PRO A 175 27.61 7.15 17.49
CA PRO A 175 27.73 6.25 18.62
C PRO A 175 28.49 6.97 19.73
N THR A 176 27.98 6.89 20.96
CA THR A 176 28.70 7.35 22.15
C THR A 176 29.37 6.14 22.77
N GLU A 177 30.41 6.35 23.57
CA GLU A 177 31.14 5.30 24.29
C GLU A 177 30.22 4.38 25.12
N GLN A 178 29.00 4.86 25.49
CA GLN A 178 28.01 4.08 26.21
C GLN A 178 27.37 2.95 25.43
N TYR A 179 27.42 2.97 24.09
CA TYR A 179 26.65 2.02 23.25
C TYR A 179 27.55 1.03 22.49
N GLY A 180 28.87 1.12 22.62
CA GLY A 180 29.82 0.21 21.95
C GLY A 180 29.79 0.33 20.41
N GLU A 181 30.81 -0.24 19.77
CA GLU A 181 30.95 -0.18 18.30
C GLU A 181 29.87 -0.97 17.54
N ASP A 182 29.29 -1.99 18.15
CA ASP A 182 28.29 -2.87 17.52
C ASP A 182 26.87 -2.31 17.54
N GLN A 183 26.62 -1.18 18.22
CA GLN A 183 25.29 -0.56 18.31
C GLN A 183 25.18 0.72 17.48
N HIS A 184 25.68 0.69 16.25
CA HIS A 184 25.59 1.81 15.32
C HIS A 184 24.16 2.06 14.76
N GLN A 185 23.19 1.26 15.20
CA GLN A 185 21.82 1.32 14.71
C GLN A 185 20.99 2.20 15.61
N ASN A 186 20.36 3.23 15.03
CA ASN A 186 19.32 3.99 15.68
C ASN A 186 17.97 3.24 15.58
N GLU A 187 16.90 3.80 16.15
CA GLU A 187 15.55 3.20 16.12
C GLU A 187 15.01 2.91 14.70
N PHE A 188 15.60 3.52 13.66
CA PHE A 188 15.26 3.31 12.25
C PHE A 188 16.16 2.29 11.56
N ASN A 189 17.12 1.72 12.27
CA ASN A 189 18.12 0.80 11.72
C ASN A 189 18.89 1.39 10.51
N VAL A 190 19.22 2.66 10.57
CA VAL A 190 19.87 3.42 9.50
C VAL A 190 21.26 3.87 9.94
N GLN A 191 22.27 3.58 9.12
CA GLN A 191 23.60 4.13 9.34
C GLN A 191 23.64 5.64 9.02
N PRO A 192 24.25 6.49 9.85
CA PRO A 192 24.30 7.94 9.63
C PRO A 192 24.84 8.36 8.26
N GLN A 193 25.73 7.55 7.67
CA GLN A 193 26.35 7.80 6.37
C GLN A 193 25.36 7.65 5.19
N VAL A 194 24.27 6.93 5.39
CA VAL A 194 23.23 6.72 4.36
C VAL A 194 22.30 7.94 4.26
N VAL A 195 22.29 8.80 5.28
CA VAL A 195 21.46 9.99 5.30
C VAL A 195 22.05 11.05 4.37
N PRO A 196 21.32 11.50 3.33
CA PRO A 196 21.84 12.49 2.38
C PRO A 196 22.19 13.81 3.06
N SER A 197 23.33 14.42 2.66
CA SER A 197 23.78 15.70 3.22
C SER A 197 22.77 16.84 2.95
N TRP A 198 22.16 16.85 1.78
CA TRP A 198 21.19 17.87 1.35
C TRP A 198 19.89 17.87 2.18
N LEU A 199 19.58 16.79 2.84
CA LEU A 199 18.28 16.61 3.49
C LEU A 199 18.09 17.58 4.67
N GLN A 200 19.13 17.90 5.41
CA GLN A 200 19.04 18.83 6.52
C GLN A 200 18.67 20.24 6.05
N ASP A 201 19.39 20.75 5.05
CA ASP A 201 19.16 22.10 4.51
C ASP A 201 17.77 22.21 3.87
N TRP A 202 17.31 21.11 3.26
CA TRP A 202 15.99 21.06 2.64
C TRP A 202 14.85 21.07 3.66
N LEU A 203 15.05 20.46 4.84
CA LEU A 203 14.02 20.35 5.89
C LEU A 203 13.93 21.61 6.79
N GLU A 204 14.99 22.41 6.88
CA GLU A 204 15.25 23.35 7.97
C GLU A 204 14.05 24.19 8.44
N ASN A 205 13.15 24.61 7.55
CA ASN A 205 11.97 25.42 7.90
C ASN A 205 10.67 24.93 7.24
N ARG A 206 10.64 23.68 6.73
CA ARG A 206 9.54 23.18 5.90
C ARG A 206 8.65 22.14 6.57
N GLY A 207 8.84 21.89 7.88
CA GLY A 207 8.10 20.86 8.59
C GLY A 207 8.68 19.47 8.36
N GLY A 208 7.97 18.64 7.61
CA GLY A 208 8.38 17.26 7.29
C GLY A 208 7.71 16.77 6.03
N TYR A 209 8.05 15.54 5.65
CA TYR A 209 7.45 14.82 4.54
C TYR A 209 7.55 13.32 4.77
N LEU A 210 6.79 12.55 4.00
CA LEU A 210 6.92 11.08 3.96
C LEU A 210 7.97 10.71 2.92
N ILE A 211 8.99 9.92 3.33
CA ILE A 211 10.06 9.45 2.45
C ILE A 211 9.53 8.50 1.39
N GLY A 212 10.24 8.41 0.27
CA GLY A 212 9.76 7.69 -0.92
C GLY A 212 9.65 6.17 -0.76
N ASN A 213 10.54 5.54 0.02
CA ASN A 213 10.55 4.08 0.12
C ASN A 213 11.31 3.61 1.36
N ILE A 214 10.88 2.47 1.89
CA ILE A 214 11.63 1.74 2.92
C ILE A 214 12.04 0.39 2.33
N ARG A 215 13.35 0.21 2.21
CA ARG A 215 13.98 -1.07 1.89
C ARG A 215 14.63 -1.62 3.16
N THR A 216 14.88 -2.90 3.23
CA THR A 216 15.57 -3.51 4.37
C THR A 216 16.91 -2.81 4.63
N GLY A 217 17.00 -2.04 5.72
CA GLY A 217 18.17 -1.28 6.12
C GLY A 217 18.59 -0.12 5.20
N ARG A 218 17.75 0.27 4.24
CA ARG A 218 18.06 1.37 3.29
C ARG A 218 16.83 2.19 2.96
N PRO A 219 16.42 3.14 3.79
CA PRO A 219 15.36 4.07 3.47
C PRO A 219 15.76 4.98 2.31
N ASP A 220 14.84 5.24 1.42
CA ASP A 220 15.00 6.20 0.33
C ASP A 220 14.39 7.55 0.76
N PHE A 221 15.25 8.47 1.12
CA PHE A 221 14.86 9.81 1.62
C PHE A 221 14.37 10.75 0.51
N ARG A 222 14.28 10.34 -0.73
CA ARG A 222 13.73 11.18 -1.79
C ARG A 222 12.27 11.52 -1.54
N PHE A 223 11.89 12.71 -1.91
CA PHE A 223 10.50 13.16 -1.89
C PHE A 223 9.76 12.62 -3.11
N TYR A 224 8.86 11.68 -2.89
CA TYR A 224 7.98 11.19 -3.93
C TYR A 224 6.68 12.02 -3.90
N SER A 225 6.54 12.89 -4.91
CA SER A 225 5.43 13.86 -4.96
C SER A 225 4.06 13.17 -5.02
N LEU A 226 3.94 12.11 -5.81
CA LEU A 226 2.70 11.34 -5.92
C LEU A 226 2.31 10.74 -4.58
N GLY A 227 3.22 10.04 -3.90
CA GLY A 227 2.97 9.40 -2.62
C GLY A 227 2.54 10.40 -1.54
N ASN A 228 3.24 11.53 -1.45
CA ASN A 228 2.88 12.58 -0.51
C ASN A 228 1.53 13.24 -0.83
N SER A 229 1.22 13.46 -2.11
CA SER A 229 -0.09 13.98 -2.53
C SER A 229 -1.23 13.00 -2.22
N LEU A 230 -1.02 11.71 -2.49
CA LEU A 230 -1.99 10.66 -2.15
C LEU A 230 -2.17 10.55 -0.63
N ALA A 231 -1.11 10.70 0.16
CA ALA A 231 -1.19 10.69 1.62
C ALA A 231 -2.11 11.80 2.14
N CYS A 232 -1.94 13.02 1.65
CA CYS A 232 -2.84 14.14 1.97
C CYS A 232 -4.28 13.84 1.52
N MET A 233 -4.47 13.32 0.31
CA MET A 233 -5.80 13.07 -0.26
C MET A 233 -6.55 11.97 0.50
N PHE A 234 -5.88 10.93 0.96
CA PHE A 234 -6.49 9.78 1.65
C PHE A 234 -6.43 9.86 3.17
N GLY A 235 -5.81 10.89 3.73
CA GLY A 235 -5.79 11.18 5.16
C GLY A 235 -4.90 10.21 5.96
N VAL A 236 -3.70 10.02 5.47
CA VAL A 236 -2.63 9.31 6.20
C VAL A 236 -2.05 10.20 7.27
#